data_ce1a0f52c2d9fc2d53151ef5f3abc2c2
#
_entry.id   ce1a0f52c2d9fc2d53151ef5f3abc2c2
#
_cell.length_a   1.000
_cell.length_b   1.000
_cell.length_c   1.000
_cell.angle_alpha   90.00
_cell.angle_beta   90.00
_cell.angle_gamma   90.00
#
_symmetry.space_group_name_H-M   'P 1'
#
loop_
_entity.id
_entity.type
_entity.pdbx_description
1 polymer ?
#
loop_
_entity_poly.entity_id
_entity_poly.type
_entity_poly.pdbx_seq_one_letter_code
_entity_poly.pdbx_strand_id
1 'polypeptide(L)' 'MKWTDIDDIAEALMASQPEVDPLTVRFTNLRDLIGALPEWDDDIHLSNESKLEAVQMAWYELWKDEHGG' A
#
# COMPACT_ATOMS: atom_id res chain seq x y z
N MET A 1 -6.22 2.88 10.82
CA MET A 1 -4.94 2.56 10.15
C MET A 1 -4.26 3.87 9.79
N LYS A 2 -3.01 4.00 10.12
CA LYS A 2 -2.25 5.25 9.98
C LYS A 2 -0.96 5.01 9.21
N TRP A 3 -0.26 6.07 8.85
CA TRP A 3 1.00 5.96 8.09
C TRP A 3 2.07 5.13 8.82
N THR A 4 1.98 5.00 10.14
CA THR A 4 2.91 4.16 10.91
C THR A 4 2.59 2.67 10.81
N ASP A 5 1.41 2.31 10.31
CA ASP A 5 0.94 0.92 10.24
C ASP A 5 1.26 0.32 8.86
N ILE A 6 2.53 0.35 8.47
CA ILE A 6 2.98 -0.04 7.13
C ILE A 6 2.53 -1.46 6.76
N ASP A 7 2.72 -2.42 7.67
CA ASP A 7 2.36 -3.82 7.39
C ASP A 7 0.85 -3.98 7.24
N ASP A 8 0.07 -3.31 8.07
CA ASP A 8 -1.40 -3.36 7.98
C ASP A 8 -1.89 -2.73 6.68
N ILE A 9 -1.28 -1.62 6.27
CA ILE A 9 -1.61 -0.98 5.00
C ILE A 9 -1.32 -1.93 3.85
N ALA A 10 -0.15 -2.57 3.87
CA ALA A 10 0.25 -3.50 2.82
C ALA A 10 -0.71 -4.69 2.73
N GLU A 11 -1.10 -5.25 3.87
CA GLU A 11 -2.06 -6.35 3.90
C GLU A 11 -3.43 -5.93 3.36
N ALA A 12 -3.88 -4.73 3.72
CA ALA A 12 -5.16 -4.22 3.23
C ALA A 12 -5.12 -3.99 1.72
N LEU A 13 -4.01 -3.48 1.20
CA LEU A 13 -3.84 -3.30 -0.25
C LEU A 13 -3.81 -4.64 -0.98
N MET A 14 -3.13 -5.63 -0.41
CA MET A 14 -3.08 -6.97 -1.00
C MET A 14 -4.48 -7.58 -1.06
N ALA A 15 -5.28 -7.38 -0.01
CA ALA A 15 -6.64 -7.91 0.06
C ALA A 15 -7.57 -7.20 -0.94
N SER A 16 -7.42 -5.87 -1.11
CA SER A 16 -8.32 -5.11 -1.98
C SER A 16 -7.87 -5.13 -3.45
N GLN A 17 -6.58 -5.32 -3.72
CA GLN A 17 -6.03 -5.29 -5.09
C GLN A 17 -5.13 -6.50 -5.32
N PRO A 18 -5.65 -7.74 -5.24
CA PRO A 18 -4.81 -8.95 -5.30
C PRO A 18 -4.16 -9.18 -6.65
N GLU A 19 -4.70 -8.58 -7.71
CA GLU A 19 -4.20 -8.76 -9.07
C GLU A 19 -3.24 -7.67 -9.52
N VAL A 20 -3.04 -6.65 -8.71
CA VAL A 20 -2.21 -5.49 -9.07
C VAL A 20 -0.78 -5.72 -8.63
N ASP A 21 0.16 -5.62 -9.59
CA ASP A 21 1.59 -5.64 -9.27
C ASP A 21 1.97 -4.31 -8.61
N PRO A 22 2.42 -4.33 -7.35
CA PRO A 22 2.73 -3.08 -6.65
C PRO A 22 3.78 -2.23 -7.33
N LEU A 23 4.71 -2.84 -8.06
CA LEU A 23 5.77 -2.09 -8.73
C LEU A 23 5.29 -1.33 -9.96
N THR A 24 4.08 -1.63 -10.45
CA THR A 24 3.50 -0.90 -11.58
C THR A 24 2.63 0.28 -11.15
N VAL A 25 2.40 0.42 -9.84
CA VAL A 25 1.55 1.48 -9.30
C VAL A 25 2.39 2.73 -9.06
N ARG A 26 1.91 3.86 -9.59
CA ARG A 26 2.57 5.16 -9.35
C ARG A 26 2.24 5.65 -7.95
N PHE A 27 3.10 6.49 -7.38
CA PHE A 27 2.89 7.00 -6.02
C PHE A 27 1.59 7.78 -5.88
N THR A 28 1.17 8.52 -6.90
CA THR A 28 -0.11 9.23 -6.88
C THR A 28 -1.28 8.25 -6.78
N ASN A 29 -1.24 7.17 -7.55
CA ASN A 29 -2.26 6.13 -7.51
C ASN A 29 -2.20 5.36 -6.20
N LEU A 30 -1.00 5.08 -5.71
CA LEU A 30 -0.81 4.39 -4.43
C LEU A 30 -1.43 5.18 -3.29
N ARG A 31 -1.22 6.49 -3.27
CA ARG A 31 -1.83 7.36 -2.27
C ARG A 31 -3.35 7.28 -2.32
N ASP A 32 -3.91 7.30 -3.53
CA ASP A 32 -5.36 7.20 -3.71
C ASP A 32 -5.91 5.87 -3.22
N LEU A 33 -5.19 4.78 -3.50
CA LEU A 33 -5.58 3.45 -3.04
C LEU A 33 -5.57 3.36 -1.51
N ILE A 34 -4.55 3.93 -0.89
CA ILE A 34 -4.45 3.94 0.57
C ILE A 34 -5.60 4.74 1.17
N GLY A 35 -5.87 5.93 0.63
CA GLY A 35 -6.94 6.79 1.12
C GLY A 35 -8.32 6.19 0.95
N ALA A 36 -8.48 5.25 0.02
CA ALA A 36 -9.74 4.57 -0.23
C ALA A 36 -9.97 3.37 0.71
N LEU A 37 -8.98 2.98 1.49
CA LEU A 37 -9.13 1.84 2.41
C LEU A 37 -10.16 2.18 3.49
N PRO A 38 -11.12 1.26 3.77
CA PRO A 38 -12.20 1.57 4.73
C PRO A 38 -11.71 1.89 6.14
N GLU A 39 -10.56 1.36 6.52
CA GLU A 39 -10.02 1.54 7.87
C GLU A 39 -9.01 2.67 7.98
N TRP A 40 -8.78 3.39 6.88
CA TRP A 40 -7.85 4.51 6.87
C TRP A 40 -8.39 5.67 7.69
N ASP A 41 -7.64 6.14 8.68
CA ASP A 41 -8.06 7.22 9.56
C ASP A 41 -6.97 8.24 9.83
N ASP A 42 -6.01 8.36 8.92
CA ASP A 42 -4.95 9.36 9.01
C ASP A 42 -5.06 10.35 7.84
N ASP A 43 -4.29 11.42 7.91
CA ASP A 43 -4.28 12.42 6.85
C ASP A 43 -3.46 11.92 5.68
N ILE A 44 -4.13 11.72 4.54
CA ILE A 44 -3.47 11.24 3.33
C ILE A 44 -2.44 12.25 2.82
N HIS A 45 -2.59 13.52 3.17
CA HIS A 45 -1.65 14.57 2.74
C HIS A 45 -0.34 14.56 3.54
N LEU A 46 -0.24 13.76 4.59
CA LEU A 46 1.01 13.55 5.30
C LEU A 46 1.95 12.57 4.58
N SER A 47 1.53 12.07 3.44
CA SER A 47 2.33 11.16 2.63
C SER A 47 3.57 11.86 2.08
N ASN A 48 4.64 11.09 1.91
CA ASN A 48 5.83 11.51 1.20
C ASN A 48 6.41 10.28 0.48
N GLU A 49 7.45 10.49 -0.31
CA GLU A 49 8.03 9.39 -1.08
C GLU A 49 8.53 8.27 -0.19
N SER A 50 9.14 8.58 0.93
CA SER A 50 9.65 7.56 1.85
C SER A 50 8.54 6.68 2.41
N LYS A 51 7.42 7.29 2.78
CA LYS A 51 6.27 6.53 3.30
C LYS A 51 5.63 5.68 2.22
N LEU A 52 5.44 6.25 1.05
CA LEU A 52 4.84 5.52 -0.08
C LEU A 52 5.75 4.39 -0.54
N GLU A 53 7.05 4.62 -0.58
CA GLU A 53 8.01 3.58 -0.93
C GLU A 53 7.97 2.43 0.08
N ALA A 54 7.92 2.75 1.37
CA ALA A 54 7.85 1.74 2.42
C ALA A 54 6.60 0.87 2.26
N VAL A 55 5.46 1.48 2.01
CA VAL A 55 4.21 0.75 1.78
C VAL A 55 4.31 -0.10 0.51
N GLN A 56 4.83 0.48 -0.57
CA GLN A 56 4.98 -0.24 -1.83
C GLN A 56 5.85 -1.48 -1.67
N MET A 57 6.96 -1.36 -0.98
CA MET A 57 7.87 -2.49 -0.79
C MET A 57 7.26 -3.57 0.10
N ALA A 58 6.57 -3.18 1.17
CA ALA A 58 5.88 -4.14 2.02
C ALA A 58 4.78 -4.88 1.25
N TRP A 59 4.00 -4.14 0.46
CA TRP A 59 2.97 -4.73 -0.40
C TRP A 59 3.58 -5.65 -1.44
N TYR A 60 4.68 -5.24 -2.06
CA TYR A 60 5.37 -6.06 -3.06
C TYR A 60 5.83 -7.40 -2.46
N GLU A 61 6.36 -7.39 -1.24
CA GLU A 61 6.78 -8.64 -0.59
C GLU A 61 5.60 -9.60 -0.41
N LEU A 62 4.44 -9.10 -0.02
CA LEU A 62 3.24 -9.92 0.11
C LEU A 62 2.77 -10.43 -1.26
N TRP A 63 2.77 -9.56 -2.26
CA TRP A 63 2.35 -9.90 -3.60
C TRP A 63 3.26 -10.97 -4.21
N LYS A 64 4.55 -10.83 -4.01
CA LYS A 64 5.54 -11.78 -4.50
C LYS A 64 5.32 -13.16 -3.90
N ASP A 65 5.06 -13.23 -2.60
CA ASP A 65 4.80 -14.50 -1.92
C ASP A 65 3.52 -15.16 -2.46
N GLU A 66 2.48 -14.39 -2.71
CA GLU A 66 1.21 -14.91 -3.25
C GLU A 66 1.35 -15.35 -4.70
N HIS A 67 2.16 -14.69 -5.49
CA HIS A 67 2.29 -14.97 -6.93
C HIS A 67 3.50 -15.85 -7.26
N GLY A 68 3.98 -16.60 -6.29
CA GLY A 68 4.94 -17.63 -6.54
C GLY A 68 6.36 -17.18 -6.74
N GLY A 69 6.65 -16.04 -6.19
CA GLY A 69 7.96 -15.42 -6.32
C GLY A 69 9.13 -16.30 -6.02
#